data_6c074b3cd36c2867b6e89f64136851a8
#
_entry.id   6c074b3cd36c2867b6e89f64136851a8
#
_cell.length_a   1.000
_cell.length_b   1.000
_cell.length_c   1.000
_cell.angle_alpha   90.00
_cell.angle_beta   90.00
_cell.angle_gamma   90.00
#
_symmetry.space_group_name_H-M   'P 1'
#
loop_
_entity.id
_entity.type
_entity.pdbx_description
1 polymer ?
#
loop_
_entity_poly.entity_id
_entity_poly.type
_entity_poly.pdbx_seq_one_letter_code
_entity_poly.pdbx_strand_id
1 'polypeptide(L)'
;DLTSETIAKLQWLFGDQPKIERTTLNSTYVGPRAAMLTPWSTNAVEITQNMGIEGIIRIEEFNAVKSNFSDFDPMISEKFEGLHQHSFDIAITPEPILNITDISAYNQQEGLSLNEEEVAYLNQVRKKIGRPLTDSEVFGFSQVNSEHCRHKIFNGTFIIDGEEKSTSLFKLIKETSKQHPNSIVSAYKDNVAFIKGPVVEQFAPKSADKPDFYTTEDFESVISIKAETHNFPTTVEPFNGAATGSGGEIRDRLAGGKGSLPLAGTAVYMTSYPRLNENRPWEAGFKERNWLYQTPMDILIKASNGASDFGNKFGQPLICGSVLTFEHQEDAQRLGFDKVIMQAGGIGYGKADQALKDTPEKNDKIVILGGENYRIGMGGAAVSSADTGALSSGIELNAVQRSNPEMQKRAANAVRGMIESEENFIVSIHDHGAGGHLNCLSELVEDTGGHIDLDQLPVGDPTLSNKELIGNESQERMGLVIPEKHIETLQKIADRERSPMYTVGDVTGDHRFVFESKSTGAKPMDFNLEDMFGSSPKTIL
;
A
#
# COMPACT_ATOMS: atom_id res chain seq x y z
N ASP A 1 -18.24 33.18 -5.95
CA ASP A 1 -19.53 33.21 -5.24
C ASP A 1 -20.53 32.28 -5.93
N LEU A 2 -21.28 31.49 -5.15
CA LEU A 2 -22.29 30.58 -5.68
C LEU A 2 -23.51 31.37 -6.19
N THR A 3 -23.96 31.08 -7.41
CA THR A 3 -25.19 31.68 -7.96
C THR A 3 -26.42 31.05 -7.31
N SER A 4 -27.58 31.75 -7.39
CA SER A 4 -28.85 31.18 -6.90
C SER A 4 -29.23 29.87 -7.60
N GLU A 5 -28.88 29.71 -8.88
CA GLU A 5 -29.09 28.47 -9.63
C GLU A 5 -28.20 27.35 -9.08
N THR A 6 -26.92 27.63 -8.82
CA THR A 6 -25.97 26.67 -8.22
C THR A 6 -26.45 26.23 -6.83
N ILE A 7 -26.89 27.15 -6.01
CA ILE A 7 -27.44 26.85 -4.68
C ILE A 7 -28.68 25.94 -4.78
N ALA A 8 -29.57 26.21 -5.72
CA ALA A 8 -30.77 25.38 -5.93
C ALA A 8 -30.40 23.95 -6.37
N LYS A 9 -29.43 23.80 -7.27
CA LYS A 9 -28.92 22.48 -7.69
C LYS A 9 -28.28 21.72 -6.52
N LEU A 10 -27.47 22.41 -5.69
CA LEU A 10 -26.87 21.80 -4.49
C LEU A 10 -27.93 21.39 -3.47
N GLN A 11 -28.94 22.23 -3.21
CA GLN A 11 -30.03 21.87 -2.32
C GLN A 11 -30.78 20.62 -2.79
N TRP A 12 -31.06 20.54 -4.09
CA TRP A 12 -31.66 19.33 -4.68
C TRP A 12 -30.78 18.09 -4.49
N LEU A 13 -29.45 18.19 -4.71
CA LEU A 13 -28.50 17.09 -4.47
C LEU A 13 -28.48 16.64 -3.00
N PHE A 14 -28.65 17.55 -2.07
CA PHE A 14 -28.74 17.24 -0.64
C PHE A 14 -30.17 16.91 -0.17
N GLY A 15 -31.06 16.48 -1.06
CA GLY A 15 -32.42 16.06 -0.72
C GLY A 15 -33.31 17.20 -0.24
N ASP A 16 -33.19 18.37 -0.86
CA ASP A 16 -33.91 19.59 -0.54
C ASP A 16 -33.75 20.09 0.91
N GLN A 17 -32.63 19.73 1.56
CA GLN A 17 -32.32 20.24 2.89
C GLN A 17 -32.06 21.76 2.85
N PRO A 18 -32.54 22.50 3.84
CA PRO A 18 -32.37 23.95 3.86
C PRO A 18 -30.89 24.32 4.09
N LYS A 19 -30.41 25.29 3.32
CA LYS A 19 -29.11 25.90 3.54
C LYS A 19 -29.06 26.58 4.90
N ILE A 20 -27.97 26.36 5.65
CA ILE A 20 -27.72 27.09 6.90
C ILE A 20 -27.15 28.47 6.57
N GLU A 21 -27.82 29.54 7.03
CA GLU A 21 -27.40 30.92 6.80
C GLU A 21 -26.37 31.43 7.84
N ARG A 22 -25.91 30.57 8.75
CA ARG A 22 -24.92 30.92 9.77
C ARG A 22 -23.52 30.74 9.23
N THR A 23 -22.63 31.65 9.54
CA THR A 23 -21.19 31.56 9.21
C THR A 23 -20.37 30.78 10.22
N THR A 24 -20.97 30.50 11.40
CA THR A 24 -20.33 29.75 12.49
C THR A 24 -21.36 28.84 13.16
N LEU A 25 -20.95 27.60 13.42
CA LEU A 25 -21.72 26.63 14.20
C LEU A 25 -20.96 26.33 15.50
N ASN A 26 -21.65 26.38 16.66
CA ASN A 26 -21.01 26.36 17.99
C ASN A 26 -21.12 24.99 18.70
N SER A 27 -21.50 23.92 18.02
CA SER A 27 -21.54 22.58 18.62
C SER A 27 -20.19 21.86 18.42
N THR A 28 -19.97 20.75 19.11
CA THR A 28 -18.83 19.87 18.85
C THR A 28 -19.17 18.95 17.69
N TYR A 29 -18.25 18.82 16.76
CA TYR A 29 -18.38 17.98 15.56
C TYR A 29 -17.21 17.04 15.44
N VAL A 30 -17.44 15.88 14.79
CA VAL A 30 -16.39 15.02 14.24
C VAL A 30 -16.53 15.03 12.73
N GLY A 31 -15.43 15.24 12.05
CA GLY A 31 -15.33 15.26 10.60
C GLY A 31 -13.90 14.99 10.15
N PRO A 32 -13.63 14.98 8.84
CA PRO A 32 -12.30 14.71 8.32
C PRO A 32 -11.30 15.77 8.75
N ARG A 33 -10.07 15.35 8.97
CA ARG A 33 -8.95 16.28 9.26
C ARG A 33 -8.82 17.30 8.13
N ALA A 34 -8.43 18.53 8.48
CA ALA A 34 -8.29 19.61 7.50
C ALA A 34 -7.38 19.23 6.32
N ALA A 35 -6.29 18.56 6.61
CA ALA A 35 -5.30 18.10 5.61
C ALA A 35 -5.70 16.83 4.83
N MET A 36 -6.88 16.25 5.07
CA MET A 36 -7.35 15.03 4.39
C MET A 36 -8.60 15.29 3.56
N LEU A 37 -8.51 14.96 2.27
CA LEU A 37 -9.66 14.89 1.39
C LEU A 37 -10.24 13.47 1.42
N THR A 38 -11.52 13.30 1.78
CA THR A 38 -12.12 11.98 1.84
C THR A 38 -12.48 11.44 0.45
N PRO A 39 -12.48 10.10 0.24
CA PRO A 39 -13.01 9.50 -0.99
C PRO A 39 -14.47 9.89 -1.25
N TRP A 40 -15.26 10.07 -0.19
CA TRP A 40 -16.62 10.59 -0.29
C TRP A 40 -16.66 11.99 -0.89
N SER A 41 -15.79 12.88 -0.44
CA SER A 41 -15.68 14.26 -0.97
C SER A 41 -15.31 14.25 -2.45
N THR A 42 -14.37 13.41 -2.89
CA THR A 42 -14.00 13.29 -4.29
C THR A 42 -15.19 12.93 -5.17
N ASN A 43 -15.98 11.94 -4.75
CA ASN A 43 -17.19 11.54 -5.46
C ASN A 43 -18.28 12.62 -5.43
N ALA A 44 -18.49 13.26 -4.29
CA ALA A 44 -19.47 14.35 -4.15
C ALA A 44 -19.14 15.53 -5.08
N VAL A 45 -17.88 15.95 -5.14
CA VAL A 45 -17.42 17.01 -6.04
C VAL A 45 -17.60 16.60 -7.50
N GLU A 46 -17.28 15.37 -7.86
CA GLU A 46 -17.45 14.85 -9.23
C GLU A 46 -18.92 14.85 -9.66
N ILE A 47 -19.85 14.51 -8.76
CA ILE A 47 -21.29 14.61 -9.03
C ILE A 47 -21.68 16.07 -9.34
N THR A 48 -21.17 17.03 -8.58
CA THR A 48 -21.45 18.46 -8.85
C THR A 48 -20.93 18.90 -10.21
N GLN A 49 -19.72 18.48 -10.59
CA GLN A 49 -19.14 18.76 -11.90
C GLN A 49 -19.99 18.17 -13.04
N ASN A 50 -20.45 16.93 -12.90
CA ASN A 50 -21.34 16.28 -13.87
C ASN A 50 -22.69 17.01 -14.03
N MET A 51 -23.13 17.76 -13.02
CA MET A 51 -24.30 18.63 -13.07
C MET A 51 -24.01 20.03 -13.61
N GLY A 52 -22.81 20.28 -14.10
CA GLY A 52 -22.36 21.59 -14.59
C GLY A 52 -22.22 22.63 -13.49
N ILE A 53 -21.91 22.22 -12.25
CA ILE A 53 -21.58 23.10 -11.15
C ILE A 53 -20.06 23.21 -11.08
N GLU A 54 -19.52 24.38 -11.38
CA GLU A 54 -18.10 24.67 -11.31
C GLU A 54 -17.71 25.33 -9.99
N GLY A 55 -16.43 25.24 -9.62
CA GLY A 55 -15.85 25.92 -8.47
C GLY A 55 -16.06 25.24 -7.11
N ILE A 56 -16.67 24.04 -7.08
CA ILE A 56 -16.70 23.21 -5.88
C ILE A 56 -15.44 22.34 -5.88
N ILE A 57 -14.60 22.51 -4.86
CA ILE A 57 -13.33 21.80 -4.73
C ILE A 57 -13.33 20.77 -3.61
N ARG A 58 -14.26 20.90 -2.66
CA ARG A 58 -14.37 20.03 -1.49
C ARG A 58 -15.78 20.04 -0.92
N ILE A 59 -16.32 18.88 -0.59
CA ILE A 59 -17.58 18.69 0.15
C ILE A 59 -17.31 17.61 1.20
N GLU A 60 -17.56 17.91 2.46
CA GLU A 60 -17.32 16.96 3.55
C GLU A 60 -18.50 16.88 4.52
N GLU A 61 -18.64 15.74 5.16
CA GLU A 61 -19.65 15.49 6.17
C GLU A 61 -19.08 15.70 7.57
N PHE A 62 -19.83 16.42 8.41
CA PHE A 62 -19.53 16.59 9.82
C PHE A 62 -20.68 16.10 10.67
N ASN A 63 -20.39 15.27 11.64
CA ASN A 63 -21.36 14.72 12.56
C ASN A 63 -21.34 15.48 13.90
N ALA A 64 -22.48 16.05 14.31
CA ALA A 64 -22.60 16.68 15.62
C ALA A 64 -22.52 15.62 16.72
N VAL A 65 -21.64 15.80 17.68
CA VAL A 65 -21.37 14.85 18.75
C VAL A 65 -21.35 15.52 20.12
N LYS A 66 -21.38 14.72 21.19
CA LYS A 66 -21.16 15.23 22.56
C LYS A 66 -19.67 15.58 22.73
N SER A 67 -19.35 16.55 23.58
CA SER A 67 -17.97 17.00 23.82
C SER A 67 -17.03 15.88 24.34
N ASN A 68 -17.57 14.88 25.01
CA ASN A 68 -16.82 13.71 25.49
C ASN A 68 -16.79 12.53 24.50
N PHE A 69 -17.28 12.70 23.27
CA PHE A 69 -17.23 11.65 22.23
C PHE A 69 -15.78 11.38 21.81
N SER A 70 -15.42 10.10 21.71
CA SER A 70 -14.06 9.64 21.37
C SER A 70 -14.03 8.44 20.42
N ASP A 71 -15.19 7.97 19.96
CA ASP A 71 -15.29 6.80 19.08
C ASP A 71 -15.15 7.24 17.60
N PHE A 72 -13.95 7.64 17.21
CA PHE A 72 -13.60 7.97 15.83
C PHE A 72 -12.12 7.63 15.56
N ASP A 73 -11.78 7.39 14.31
CA ASP A 73 -10.40 7.16 13.89
C ASP A 73 -9.62 8.49 13.83
N PRO A 74 -8.65 8.74 14.74
CA PRO A 74 -7.92 10.00 14.79
C PRO A 74 -6.94 10.18 13.62
N MET A 75 -6.70 9.14 12.82
CA MET A 75 -5.83 9.22 11.65
C MET A 75 -6.50 9.92 10.47
N ILE A 76 -7.83 9.80 10.36
CA ILE A 76 -8.61 10.35 9.25
C ILE A 76 -9.61 11.43 9.70
N SER A 77 -9.97 11.47 10.97
CA SER A 77 -10.96 12.41 11.52
C SER A 77 -10.39 13.17 12.70
N GLU A 78 -10.99 14.33 12.97
CA GLU A 78 -10.70 15.13 14.15
C GLU A 78 -11.97 15.72 14.76
N LYS A 79 -11.85 16.18 16.00
CA LYS A 79 -12.94 16.84 16.72
C LYS A 79 -12.80 18.35 16.62
N PHE A 80 -13.86 18.99 16.15
CA PHE A 80 -13.96 20.44 15.98
C PHE A 80 -14.86 21.04 17.06
N GLU A 81 -14.34 21.99 17.80
CA GLU A 81 -15.13 22.81 18.72
C GLU A 81 -15.75 24.02 17.96
N GLY A 82 -16.80 23.70 17.21
CA GLY A 82 -17.43 24.61 16.26
C GLY A 82 -16.91 24.43 14.83
N LEU A 83 -17.70 24.89 13.85
CA LEU A 83 -17.32 24.98 12.45
C LEU A 83 -17.45 26.40 11.94
N HIS A 84 -16.51 26.86 11.14
CA HIS A 84 -16.46 28.17 10.52
C HIS A 84 -15.79 28.13 9.15
N GLN A 85 -15.75 29.25 8.43
CA GLN A 85 -15.23 29.33 7.07
C GLN A 85 -13.75 28.93 6.93
N HIS A 86 -13.00 28.93 8.05
CA HIS A 86 -11.57 28.56 8.10
C HIS A 86 -11.31 27.19 8.72
N SER A 87 -12.34 26.33 8.84
CA SER A 87 -12.18 24.99 9.46
C SER A 87 -11.24 24.06 8.66
N PHE A 88 -10.99 24.37 7.39
CA PHE A 88 -10.05 23.63 6.54
C PHE A 88 -8.74 24.37 6.28
N ASP A 89 -8.50 25.50 6.91
CA ASP A 89 -7.23 26.21 6.75
C ASP A 89 -6.10 25.44 7.44
N ILE A 90 -4.99 25.26 6.74
CA ILE A 90 -3.83 24.53 7.24
C ILE A 90 -2.70 25.52 7.50
N ALA A 91 -2.26 25.61 8.75
CA ALA A 91 -1.18 26.51 9.18
C ALA A 91 0.16 25.78 9.46
N ILE A 92 0.23 24.46 9.17
CA ILE A 92 1.41 23.62 9.46
C ILE A 92 2.38 23.67 8.26
N THR A 93 3.63 23.97 8.53
CA THR A 93 4.71 23.86 7.53
C THR A 93 5.36 22.48 7.62
N PRO A 94 5.65 21.82 6.47
CA PRO A 94 6.36 20.53 6.47
C PRO A 94 7.70 20.60 7.20
N GLU A 95 8.06 19.53 7.89
CA GLU A 95 9.37 19.41 8.52
C GLU A 95 10.49 19.41 7.47
N PRO A 96 11.62 20.08 7.74
CA PRO A 96 12.74 20.12 6.82
C PRO A 96 13.46 18.77 6.78
N ILE A 97 14.26 18.54 5.73
CA ILE A 97 15.17 17.39 5.64
C ILE A 97 16.19 17.47 6.76
N LEU A 98 16.34 16.40 7.53
CA LEU A 98 17.30 16.30 8.62
C LEU A 98 18.56 15.55 8.16
N ASN A 99 19.73 16.01 8.62
CA ASN A 99 20.98 15.29 8.47
C ASN A 99 21.24 14.46 9.73
N ILE A 100 21.26 13.14 9.60
CA ILE A 100 21.37 12.21 10.72
C ILE A 100 22.84 11.99 11.10
N THR A 101 23.20 12.44 12.28
CA THR A 101 24.57 12.29 12.82
C THR A 101 24.71 11.04 13.69
N ASP A 102 23.64 10.65 14.38
CA ASP A 102 23.56 9.43 15.21
C ASP A 102 22.43 8.54 14.70
N ILE A 103 22.79 7.53 13.90
CA ILE A 103 21.84 6.60 13.29
C ILE A 103 21.19 5.71 14.36
N SER A 104 21.92 5.34 15.42
CA SER A 104 21.38 4.49 16.48
C SER A 104 20.30 5.20 17.28
N ALA A 105 20.52 6.46 17.65
CA ALA A 105 19.52 7.27 18.34
C ALA A 105 18.29 7.51 17.46
N TYR A 106 18.49 7.80 16.19
CA TYR A 106 17.40 8.00 15.22
C TYR A 106 16.58 6.73 15.01
N ASN A 107 17.24 5.56 14.92
CA ASN A 107 16.58 4.25 14.84
C ASN A 107 15.62 4.02 16.02
N GLN A 108 16.07 4.34 17.24
CA GLN A 108 15.23 4.18 18.45
C GLN A 108 14.06 5.19 18.47
N GLN A 109 14.33 6.44 18.10
CA GLN A 109 13.32 7.51 18.09
C GLN A 109 12.20 7.22 17.12
N GLU A 110 12.52 6.78 15.91
CA GLU A 110 11.56 6.56 14.81
C GLU A 110 11.01 5.13 14.74
N GLY A 111 11.51 4.21 15.57
CA GLY A 111 11.06 2.81 15.56
C GLY A 111 11.42 2.07 14.28
N LEU A 112 12.63 2.26 13.72
CA LEU A 112 13.01 1.76 12.41
C LEU A 112 13.37 0.27 12.37
N SER A 113 13.50 -0.39 13.52
CA SER A 113 13.80 -1.82 13.64
C SER A 113 15.13 -2.26 12.96
N LEU A 114 16.10 -1.33 12.87
CA LEU A 114 17.46 -1.66 12.40
C LEU A 114 18.24 -2.40 13.50
N ASN A 115 18.94 -3.46 13.14
CA ASN A 115 19.87 -4.14 14.03
C ASN A 115 21.24 -3.44 14.07
N GLU A 116 22.15 -3.90 14.95
CA GLU A 116 23.46 -3.27 15.16
C GLU A 116 24.34 -3.34 13.90
N GLU A 117 24.27 -4.43 13.15
CA GLU A 117 25.01 -4.63 11.91
C GLU A 117 24.52 -3.69 10.81
N GLU A 118 23.21 -3.46 10.71
CA GLU A 118 22.63 -2.51 9.76
C GLU A 118 22.99 -1.06 10.10
N VAL A 119 22.98 -0.70 11.37
CA VAL A 119 23.48 0.60 11.84
C VAL A 119 24.97 0.79 11.51
N ALA A 120 25.80 -0.24 11.73
CA ALA A 120 27.21 -0.23 11.38
C ALA A 120 27.39 -0.10 9.85
N TYR A 121 26.62 -0.82 9.07
CA TYR A 121 26.60 -0.75 7.60
C TYR A 121 26.26 0.68 7.10
N LEU A 122 25.20 1.29 7.58
CA LEU A 122 24.83 2.67 7.22
C LEU A 122 25.91 3.69 7.59
N ASN A 123 26.61 3.47 8.70
CA ASN A 123 27.78 4.28 9.06
C ASN A 123 28.94 4.11 8.08
N GLN A 124 29.13 2.93 7.48
CA GLN A 124 30.11 2.72 6.41
C GLN A 124 29.67 3.40 5.11
N VAL A 125 28.41 3.27 4.71
CA VAL A 125 27.83 3.95 3.54
C VAL A 125 28.01 5.47 3.69
N ARG A 126 27.69 6.05 4.86
CA ARG A 126 27.90 7.47 5.15
C ARG A 126 29.37 7.89 4.92
N LYS A 127 30.34 7.10 5.34
CA LYS A 127 31.77 7.36 5.12
C LYS A 127 32.14 7.28 3.63
N LYS A 128 31.59 6.28 2.92
CA LYS A 128 31.80 6.04 1.48
C LYS A 128 31.33 7.24 0.65
N ILE A 129 30.15 7.78 0.94
CA ILE A 129 29.56 8.91 0.21
C ILE A 129 30.06 10.27 0.67
N GLY A 130 30.77 10.36 1.81
CA GLY A 130 31.44 11.57 2.30
C GLY A 130 30.52 12.66 2.86
N ARG A 131 29.26 12.33 3.21
CA ARG A 131 28.28 13.24 3.81
C ARG A 131 27.43 12.52 4.85
N PRO A 132 26.73 13.25 5.76
CA PRO A 132 25.68 12.67 6.57
C PRO A 132 24.58 12.05 5.69
N LEU A 133 23.94 10.99 6.20
CA LEU A 133 22.70 10.49 5.61
C LEU A 133 21.55 11.40 6.02
N THR A 134 20.57 11.54 5.14
CA THR A 134 19.33 12.24 5.48
C THR A 134 18.42 11.34 6.31
N ASP A 135 17.42 11.93 6.95
CA ASP A 135 16.32 11.21 7.58
C ASP A 135 15.59 10.28 6.59
N SER A 136 15.35 10.76 5.37
CA SER A 136 14.74 9.98 4.30
C SER A 136 15.59 8.78 3.86
N GLU A 137 16.91 8.93 3.84
CA GLU A 137 17.83 7.84 3.47
C GLU A 137 17.89 6.75 4.55
N VAL A 138 17.95 7.13 5.83
CA VAL A 138 17.97 6.17 6.93
C VAL A 138 16.60 5.48 7.06
N PHE A 139 15.52 6.24 7.02
CA PHE A 139 14.16 5.72 7.02
C PHE A 139 13.93 4.79 5.82
N GLY A 140 14.28 5.24 4.61
CA GLY A 140 14.12 4.47 3.40
C GLY A 140 14.86 3.15 3.42
N PHE A 141 16.13 3.15 3.85
CA PHE A 141 16.89 1.91 4.02
C PHE A 141 16.19 0.92 4.96
N SER A 142 15.62 1.41 6.07
CA SER A 142 14.90 0.55 7.03
C SER A 142 13.65 -0.10 6.42
N GLN A 143 12.93 0.61 5.53
CA GLN A 143 11.75 0.08 4.88
C GLN A 143 12.11 -1.01 3.85
N VAL A 144 13.00 -0.70 2.90
CA VAL A 144 13.38 -1.64 1.83
C VAL A 144 14.19 -2.84 2.33
N ASN A 145 14.86 -2.74 3.48
CA ASN A 145 15.61 -3.83 4.11
C ASN A 145 14.88 -4.42 5.33
N SER A 146 13.59 -4.17 5.49
CA SER A 146 12.78 -4.77 6.54
C SER A 146 12.58 -6.27 6.36
N GLU A 147 12.12 -6.98 7.40
CA GLU A 147 11.68 -8.37 7.27
C GLU A 147 10.57 -8.52 6.23
N HIS A 148 9.67 -7.54 6.16
CA HIS A 148 8.57 -7.50 5.21
C HIS A 148 9.06 -7.57 3.75
N CYS A 149 10.07 -6.76 3.37
CA CYS A 149 10.54 -6.65 2.00
C CYS A 149 11.64 -7.68 1.66
N ARG A 150 12.52 -8.02 2.60
CA ARG A 150 13.72 -8.83 2.32
C ARG A 150 13.72 -10.22 2.94
N HIS A 151 12.70 -10.59 3.73
CA HIS A 151 12.62 -11.90 4.37
C HIS A 151 13.92 -12.26 5.11
N LYS A 152 14.42 -11.36 5.96
CA LYS A 152 15.72 -11.50 6.64
C LYS A 152 15.82 -12.79 7.45
N ILE A 153 14.76 -13.16 8.17
CA ILE A 153 14.67 -14.40 8.95
C ILE A 153 14.68 -15.61 8.00
N PHE A 154 13.82 -15.62 6.98
CA PHE A 154 13.74 -16.73 6.01
C PHE A 154 15.03 -16.91 5.20
N ASN A 155 15.74 -15.82 4.91
CA ASN A 155 17.05 -15.85 4.24
C ASN A 155 18.23 -15.94 5.21
N GLY A 156 17.98 -15.86 6.52
CA GLY A 156 19.00 -15.86 7.56
C GLY A 156 19.76 -17.17 7.70
N THR A 157 20.83 -17.12 8.48
CA THR A 157 21.61 -18.29 8.87
C THR A 157 21.12 -18.78 10.21
N PHE A 158 20.69 -20.02 10.30
CA PHE A 158 20.21 -20.65 11.54
C PHE A 158 21.34 -21.43 12.22
N ILE A 159 21.56 -21.16 13.52
CA ILE A 159 22.43 -21.95 14.39
C ILE A 159 21.53 -22.63 15.42
N ILE A 160 21.33 -23.94 15.27
CA ILE A 160 20.44 -24.73 16.14
C ILE A 160 21.32 -25.67 16.97
N ASP A 161 21.22 -25.56 18.30
CA ASP A 161 22.04 -26.34 19.24
C ASP A 161 23.56 -26.24 19.00
N GLY A 162 24.01 -25.04 18.55
CA GLY A 162 25.41 -24.78 18.22
C GLY A 162 25.85 -25.26 16.84
N GLU A 163 24.96 -25.82 16.05
CA GLU A 163 25.22 -26.29 14.68
C GLU A 163 24.64 -25.31 13.64
N GLU A 164 25.51 -24.75 12.81
CA GLU A 164 25.10 -23.91 11.69
C GLU A 164 24.41 -24.76 10.59
N LYS A 165 23.19 -24.38 10.23
CA LYS A 165 22.46 -25.07 9.13
C LYS A 165 22.98 -24.63 7.78
N SER A 166 23.19 -25.57 6.90
CA SER A 166 23.80 -25.39 5.57
C SER A 166 22.96 -24.57 4.59
N THR A 167 21.67 -24.38 4.88
CA THR A 167 20.73 -23.70 3.97
C THR A 167 19.69 -22.91 4.74
N SER A 168 19.27 -21.76 4.18
CA SER A 168 18.19 -20.95 4.72
C SER A 168 16.82 -21.59 4.43
N LEU A 169 15.78 -21.16 5.21
CA LEU A 169 14.40 -21.62 5.00
C LEU A 169 13.92 -21.30 3.58
N PHE A 170 14.26 -20.12 3.06
CA PHE A 170 13.83 -19.70 1.72
C PHE A 170 14.47 -20.55 0.61
N LYS A 171 15.73 -20.98 0.78
CA LYS A 171 16.35 -21.92 -0.13
C LYS A 171 15.69 -23.29 -0.14
N LEU A 172 15.22 -23.79 1.02
CA LEU A 172 14.47 -25.04 1.12
C LEU A 172 13.17 -24.98 0.30
N ILE A 173 12.43 -23.85 0.39
CA ILE A 173 11.21 -23.65 -0.39
C ILE A 173 11.53 -23.63 -1.89
N LYS A 174 12.56 -22.87 -2.30
CA LYS A 174 12.98 -22.78 -3.71
C LYS A 174 13.45 -24.09 -4.29
N GLU A 175 14.09 -24.94 -3.47
CA GLU A 175 14.57 -26.26 -3.93
C GLU A 175 13.42 -27.15 -4.38
N THR A 176 12.27 -27.10 -3.71
CA THR A 176 11.06 -27.83 -4.13
C THR A 176 10.64 -27.47 -5.56
N SER A 177 10.55 -26.15 -5.83
CA SER A 177 10.16 -25.66 -7.17
C SER A 177 11.22 -25.97 -8.23
N LYS A 178 12.50 -25.99 -7.85
CA LYS A 178 13.59 -26.31 -8.75
C LYS A 178 13.59 -27.80 -9.16
N GLN A 179 13.32 -28.70 -8.19
CA GLN A 179 13.27 -30.13 -8.47
C GLN A 179 11.98 -30.56 -9.16
N HIS A 180 10.88 -29.87 -8.91
CA HIS A 180 9.56 -30.16 -9.45
C HIS A 180 8.91 -28.91 -10.06
N PRO A 181 9.44 -28.38 -11.18
CA PRO A 181 8.94 -27.13 -11.77
C PRO A 181 7.52 -27.26 -12.33
N ASN A 182 7.11 -28.47 -12.75
CA ASN A 182 5.78 -28.75 -13.28
C ASN A 182 5.31 -27.66 -14.27
N SER A 183 4.19 -26.98 -13.96
CA SER A 183 3.60 -25.92 -14.79
C SER A 183 4.05 -24.52 -14.38
N ILE A 184 5.08 -24.35 -13.55
CA ILE A 184 5.57 -23.03 -13.12
C ILE A 184 6.16 -22.30 -14.32
N VAL A 185 5.66 -21.09 -14.56
CA VAL A 185 6.19 -20.14 -15.56
C VAL A 185 7.14 -19.15 -14.87
N SER A 186 6.73 -18.61 -13.72
CA SER A 186 7.55 -17.72 -12.89
C SER A 186 7.19 -17.89 -11.41
N ALA A 187 8.21 -17.92 -10.54
CA ALA A 187 8.03 -17.89 -9.09
C ALA A 187 9.26 -17.26 -8.42
N TYR A 188 9.07 -16.57 -7.30
CA TYR A 188 10.11 -15.94 -6.48
C TYR A 188 10.92 -14.83 -7.17
N LYS A 189 10.42 -14.25 -8.24
CA LYS A 189 11.09 -13.20 -9.03
C LYS A 189 10.24 -11.97 -9.23
N ASP A 190 8.97 -12.05 -8.90
CA ASP A 190 7.97 -11.02 -9.12
C ASP A 190 6.97 -11.03 -7.97
N ASN A 191 6.05 -10.09 -7.95
CA ASN A 191 4.99 -9.95 -6.95
C ASN A 191 4.07 -11.18 -6.87
N VAL A 192 3.99 -11.97 -7.94
CA VAL A 192 3.14 -13.17 -8.04
C VAL A 192 3.90 -14.37 -8.58
N ALA A 193 3.33 -15.56 -8.37
CA ALA A 193 3.71 -16.74 -9.13
C ALA A 193 2.75 -16.91 -10.32
N PHE A 194 3.32 -17.30 -11.46
CA PHE A 194 2.57 -17.71 -12.64
C PHE A 194 2.74 -19.21 -12.91
N ILE A 195 1.63 -19.87 -13.16
CA ILE A 195 1.59 -21.23 -13.70
C ILE A 195 0.95 -21.21 -15.08
N LYS A 196 1.29 -22.20 -15.94
CA LYS A 196 0.71 -22.34 -17.27
C LYS A 196 -0.79 -22.53 -17.17
N GLY A 197 -1.56 -21.70 -17.90
CA GLY A 197 -2.99 -21.77 -18.03
C GLY A 197 -3.43 -22.43 -19.35
N PRO A 198 -4.74 -22.55 -19.59
CA PRO A 198 -5.29 -23.00 -20.86
C PRO A 198 -5.19 -21.91 -21.95
N VAL A 199 -5.42 -22.29 -23.20
CA VAL A 199 -5.76 -21.33 -24.24
C VAL A 199 -7.16 -20.81 -23.95
N VAL A 200 -7.34 -19.50 -23.96
CA VAL A 200 -8.61 -18.82 -23.68
C VAL A 200 -8.89 -17.76 -24.73
N GLU A 201 -10.17 -17.48 -24.90
CA GLU A 201 -10.66 -16.45 -25.82
C GLU A 201 -10.88 -15.15 -25.06
N GLN A 202 -10.37 -14.03 -25.58
CA GLN A 202 -10.60 -12.68 -25.07
C GLN A 202 -11.47 -11.90 -26.04
N PHE A 203 -12.52 -11.24 -25.54
CA PHE A 203 -13.32 -10.26 -26.25
C PHE A 203 -12.99 -8.86 -25.73
N ALA A 204 -12.21 -8.10 -26.50
CA ALA A 204 -11.73 -6.77 -26.12
C ALA A 204 -11.57 -5.86 -27.34
N PRO A 205 -11.52 -4.51 -27.14
CA PRO A 205 -11.17 -3.59 -28.23
C PRO A 205 -9.70 -3.75 -28.58
N LYS A 206 -9.33 -3.48 -29.84
CA LYS A 206 -7.93 -3.54 -30.31
C LYS A 206 -7.06 -2.47 -29.65
N SER A 207 -7.61 -1.27 -29.43
CA SER A 207 -6.97 -0.17 -28.73
C SER A 207 -7.84 0.34 -27.60
N ALA A 208 -7.21 0.92 -26.56
CA ALA A 208 -7.92 1.40 -25.37
C ALA A 208 -7.92 2.94 -25.23
N ASP A 209 -7.17 3.67 -26.05
CA ASP A 209 -7.05 5.13 -26.01
C ASP A 209 -8.13 5.87 -26.81
N LYS A 210 -8.94 5.15 -27.59
CA LYS A 210 -10.00 5.68 -28.46
C LYS A 210 -11.11 4.64 -28.68
N PRO A 211 -12.30 5.04 -29.15
CA PRO A 211 -13.31 4.09 -29.62
C PRO A 211 -12.76 3.18 -30.72
N ASP A 212 -12.93 1.88 -30.55
CA ASP A 212 -12.43 0.88 -31.49
C ASP A 212 -13.36 -0.33 -31.56
N PHE A 213 -13.18 -1.17 -32.58
CA PHE A 213 -13.94 -2.40 -32.73
C PHE A 213 -13.49 -3.46 -31.74
N TYR A 214 -14.46 -4.16 -31.16
CA TYR A 214 -14.19 -5.34 -30.36
C TYR A 214 -13.88 -6.52 -31.27
N THR A 215 -12.86 -7.26 -30.90
CA THR A 215 -12.43 -8.48 -31.58
C THR A 215 -12.36 -9.63 -30.59
N THR A 216 -12.46 -10.83 -31.10
CA THR A 216 -12.25 -12.07 -30.35
C THR A 216 -10.92 -12.66 -30.77
N GLU A 217 -10.05 -12.90 -29.84
CA GLU A 217 -8.72 -13.47 -30.06
C GLU A 217 -8.42 -14.55 -29.03
N ASP A 218 -7.86 -15.67 -29.50
CA ASP A 218 -7.34 -16.71 -28.63
C ASP A 218 -5.91 -16.36 -28.20
N PHE A 219 -5.58 -16.61 -26.93
CA PHE A 219 -4.22 -16.48 -26.43
C PHE A 219 -3.86 -17.59 -25.43
N GLU A 220 -2.59 -17.93 -25.35
CA GLU A 220 -2.05 -18.76 -24.28
C GLU A 220 -2.06 -17.96 -22.96
N SER A 221 -2.72 -18.50 -21.95
CA SER A 221 -2.82 -17.82 -20.65
C SER A 221 -1.82 -18.36 -19.64
N VAL A 222 -1.56 -17.52 -18.65
CA VAL A 222 -0.98 -17.92 -17.36
C VAL A 222 -1.97 -17.64 -16.26
N ILE A 223 -1.97 -18.46 -15.21
CA ILE A 223 -2.76 -18.25 -14.01
C ILE A 223 -1.85 -17.59 -12.97
N SER A 224 -2.24 -16.41 -12.51
CA SER A 224 -1.56 -15.72 -11.41
C SER A 224 -2.06 -16.21 -10.06
N ILE A 225 -1.12 -16.46 -9.13
CA ILE A 225 -1.40 -16.93 -7.77
C ILE A 225 -0.62 -16.06 -6.81
N LYS A 226 -1.32 -15.54 -5.80
CA LYS A 226 -0.73 -14.76 -4.69
C LYS A 226 -1.36 -15.16 -3.38
N ALA A 227 -0.54 -15.23 -2.34
CA ALA A 227 -0.96 -15.21 -0.96
C ALA A 227 -0.14 -14.15 -0.23
N GLU A 228 -0.81 -13.25 0.47
CA GLU A 228 -0.24 -12.13 1.21
C GLU A 228 -0.58 -12.26 2.68
N THR A 229 0.39 -12.02 3.57
CA THR A 229 0.12 -11.97 5.01
C THR A 229 -0.03 -10.52 5.46
N HIS A 230 -1.08 -10.23 6.22
CA HIS A 230 -1.33 -8.88 6.72
C HIS A 230 -1.66 -8.91 8.23
N ASN A 231 -0.71 -9.43 9.02
CA ASN A 231 -0.90 -9.83 10.41
C ASN A 231 -0.96 -8.64 11.37
N PHE A 232 0.10 -7.82 11.40
CA PHE A 232 0.21 -6.66 12.29
C PHE A 232 -0.96 -5.68 12.07
N PRO A 233 -1.23 -5.19 10.86
CA PRO A 233 -2.30 -4.23 10.64
C PRO A 233 -3.68 -4.78 11.04
N THR A 234 -3.95 -6.06 10.76
CA THR A 234 -5.21 -6.71 11.11
C THR A 234 -5.35 -6.92 12.61
N THR A 235 -4.26 -7.02 13.36
CA THR A 235 -4.29 -7.10 14.84
C THR A 235 -4.64 -5.74 15.45
N VAL A 236 -4.06 -4.66 14.94
CA VAL A 236 -4.18 -3.29 15.49
C VAL A 236 -5.50 -2.64 15.08
N GLU A 237 -5.80 -2.66 13.79
CA GLU A 237 -7.00 -2.07 13.18
C GLU A 237 -7.63 -3.09 12.21
N PRO A 238 -8.42 -4.06 12.72
CA PRO A 238 -8.83 -5.24 11.97
C PRO A 238 -9.58 -4.95 10.66
N PHE A 239 -10.48 -3.96 10.64
CA PHE A 239 -11.24 -3.63 9.44
C PHE A 239 -10.31 -3.11 8.33
N ASN A 240 -9.56 -2.04 8.60
CA ASN A 240 -8.65 -1.46 7.63
C ASN A 240 -7.47 -2.38 7.32
N GLY A 241 -6.93 -3.07 8.33
CA GLY A 241 -5.86 -4.04 8.14
C GLY A 241 -6.23 -5.16 7.18
N ALA A 242 -7.40 -5.76 7.33
CA ALA A 242 -7.86 -6.82 6.43
C ALA A 242 -8.29 -6.27 5.05
N ALA A 243 -8.91 -5.09 5.01
CA ALA A 243 -9.26 -4.42 3.76
C ALA A 243 -8.01 -4.16 2.91
N THR A 244 -6.96 -3.60 3.51
CA THR A 244 -5.71 -3.30 2.81
C THR A 244 -4.88 -4.54 2.52
N GLY A 245 -5.00 -5.61 3.31
CA GLY A 245 -4.44 -6.92 2.99
C GLY A 245 -5.04 -7.51 1.71
N SER A 246 -6.37 -7.45 1.56
CA SER A 246 -7.04 -7.83 0.31
C SER A 246 -6.67 -6.89 -0.84
N GLY A 247 -6.56 -5.60 -0.59
CA GLY A 247 -6.11 -4.62 -1.58
C GLY A 247 -4.68 -4.88 -2.06
N GLY A 248 -3.77 -5.27 -1.16
CA GLY A 248 -2.37 -5.59 -1.46
C GLY A 248 -2.24 -6.78 -2.39
N GLU A 249 -2.89 -7.90 -2.07
CA GLU A 249 -2.84 -9.08 -2.91
C GLU A 249 -3.43 -8.86 -4.31
N ILE A 250 -4.44 -7.99 -4.42
CA ILE A 250 -4.99 -7.58 -5.72
C ILE A 250 -3.97 -6.76 -6.52
N ARG A 251 -3.29 -5.79 -5.86
CA ARG A 251 -2.25 -4.97 -6.51
C ARG A 251 -1.08 -5.80 -6.97
N ASP A 252 -0.62 -6.73 -6.15
CA ASP A 252 0.45 -7.66 -6.53
C ASP A 252 0.10 -8.44 -7.79
N ARG A 253 -1.15 -8.94 -7.88
CA ARG A 253 -1.56 -9.66 -9.09
C ARG A 253 -1.71 -8.74 -10.29
N LEU A 254 -2.17 -7.50 -10.11
CA LEU A 254 -2.14 -6.49 -11.16
C LEU A 254 -0.71 -6.21 -11.65
N ALA A 255 0.28 -6.25 -10.74
CA ALA A 255 1.68 -5.98 -11.02
C ALA A 255 2.45 -7.19 -11.56
N GLY A 256 1.82 -8.36 -11.71
CA GLY A 256 2.48 -9.55 -12.22
C GLY A 256 2.90 -9.42 -13.68
N GLY A 257 4.17 -9.66 -14.00
CA GLY A 257 4.73 -9.52 -15.35
C GLY A 257 4.57 -8.09 -15.89
N LYS A 258 3.97 -7.94 -17.06
CA LYS A 258 3.58 -6.67 -17.67
C LYS A 258 2.12 -6.29 -17.34
N GLY A 259 1.58 -6.91 -16.31
CA GLY A 259 0.23 -6.78 -15.81
C GLY A 259 -0.59 -8.06 -15.97
N SER A 260 -1.41 -8.36 -14.97
CA SER A 260 -2.37 -9.46 -15.01
C SER A 260 -3.70 -9.07 -14.37
N LEU A 261 -4.74 -9.86 -14.55
CA LEU A 261 -6.10 -9.51 -14.16
C LEU A 261 -6.56 -10.35 -12.98
N PRO A 262 -6.87 -9.76 -11.81
CA PRO A 262 -7.47 -10.45 -10.68
C PRO A 262 -8.87 -10.98 -11.01
N LEU A 263 -9.20 -12.21 -10.55
CA LEU A 263 -10.51 -12.83 -10.74
C LEU A 263 -11.26 -13.07 -9.45
N ALA A 264 -10.61 -13.71 -8.48
CA ALA A 264 -11.25 -14.11 -7.24
C ALA A 264 -10.25 -14.11 -6.08
N GLY A 265 -10.73 -13.73 -4.90
CA GLY A 265 -9.94 -13.66 -3.69
C GLY A 265 -10.36 -14.68 -2.63
N THR A 266 -9.50 -14.87 -1.64
CA THR A 266 -9.73 -15.66 -0.44
C THR A 266 -9.14 -14.94 0.77
N ALA A 267 -9.70 -15.19 1.97
CA ALA A 267 -9.14 -14.69 3.22
C ALA A 267 -9.16 -15.79 4.28
N VAL A 268 -8.01 -16.00 4.92
CA VAL A 268 -7.86 -16.97 6.03
C VAL A 268 -7.47 -16.20 7.29
N TYR A 269 -8.11 -16.52 8.39
CA TYR A 269 -7.82 -15.92 9.70
C TYR A 269 -7.44 -16.99 10.70
N MET A 270 -6.34 -16.77 11.43
CA MET A 270 -5.91 -17.62 12.53
C MET A 270 -5.85 -16.78 13.80
N THR A 271 -6.64 -17.14 14.80
CA THR A 271 -6.74 -16.39 16.06
C THR A 271 -6.69 -17.33 17.27
N SER A 272 -6.45 -16.77 18.43
CA SER A 272 -6.81 -17.45 19.69
C SER A 272 -8.32 -17.71 19.76
N TYR A 273 -8.77 -18.51 20.71
CA TYR A 273 -10.19 -18.90 20.80
C TYR A 273 -11.12 -17.68 20.94
N PRO A 274 -12.13 -17.55 20.07
CA PRO A 274 -13.05 -16.39 20.08
C PRO A 274 -14.11 -16.44 21.17
N ARG A 275 -14.25 -17.57 21.88
CA ARG A 275 -15.19 -17.77 23.02
C ARG A 275 -16.64 -17.43 22.69
N LEU A 276 -17.09 -17.96 21.55
CA LEU A 276 -18.44 -17.72 21.02
C LEU A 276 -19.56 -18.28 21.91
N ASN A 277 -19.29 -19.39 22.58
CA ASN A 277 -20.22 -20.08 23.46
C ASN A 277 -19.49 -20.61 24.69
N GLU A 278 -20.06 -20.41 25.85
CA GLU A 278 -19.49 -20.81 27.15
C GLU A 278 -19.23 -22.35 27.30
N ASN A 279 -19.79 -23.16 26.42
CA ASN A 279 -19.77 -24.61 26.52
C ASN A 279 -18.91 -25.33 25.49
N ARG A 280 -17.98 -24.68 24.82
CA ARG A 280 -17.06 -25.38 23.90
C ARG A 280 -16.00 -26.15 24.68
N PRO A 281 -15.92 -27.50 24.57
CA PRO A 281 -15.02 -28.30 25.39
C PRO A 281 -13.55 -27.97 25.24
N TRP A 282 -13.13 -27.60 24.05
CA TRP A 282 -11.73 -27.24 23.76
C TRP A 282 -11.34 -25.85 24.28
N GLU A 283 -12.30 -24.99 24.57
CA GLU A 283 -12.06 -23.66 25.15
C GLU A 283 -12.14 -23.70 26.71
N ALA A 284 -12.83 -24.66 27.28
CA ALA A 284 -13.14 -24.69 28.71
C ALA A 284 -11.91 -24.72 29.65
N GLY A 285 -10.78 -25.23 29.16
CA GLY A 285 -9.51 -25.28 29.92
C GLY A 285 -8.69 -23.99 29.86
N PHE A 286 -9.08 -23.00 29.03
CA PHE A 286 -8.31 -21.82 28.78
C PHE A 286 -9.04 -20.57 29.26
N LYS A 287 -8.47 -19.89 30.24
CA LYS A 287 -8.98 -18.59 30.68
C LYS A 287 -8.65 -17.54 29.63
N GLU A 288 -9.62 -16.68 29.34
CA GLU A 288 -9.39 -15.48 28.56
C GLU A 288 -8.36 -14.59 29.27
N ARG A 289 -7.54 -13.91 28.49
CA ARG A 289 -6.54 -12.96 28.96
C ARG A 289 -6.87 -11.56 28.46
N ASN A 290 -6.18 -10.56 28.99
CA ASN A 290 -6.27 -9.20 28.47
C ASN A 290 -5.61 -9.16 27.09
N TRP A 291 -6.33 -8.64 26.12
CA TRP A 291 -5.83 -8.44 24.75
C TRP A 291 -5.23 -7.03 24.62
N LEU A 292 -4.17 -6.94 23.84
CA LEU A 292 -3.46 -5.66 23.68
C LEU A 292 -4.32 -4.61 22.97
N TYR A 293 -5.07 -5.01 21.96
CA TYR A 293 -5.94 -4.14 21.17
C TYR A 293 -7.40 -4.58 21.20
N GLN A 294 -7.71 -5.71 20.56
CA GLN A 294 -9.07 -6.21 20.41
C GLN A 294 -9.15 -7.70 20.70
N THR A 295 -10.34 -8.17 21.06
CA THR A 295 -10.59 -9.61 21.29
C THR A 295 -10.50 -10.39 19.98
N PRO A 296 -10.20 -11.70 20.01
CA PRO A 296 -10.25 -12.55 18.82
C PRO A 296 -11.57 -12.49 18.07
N MET A 297 -12.68 -12.33 18.78
CA MET A 297 -14.01 -12.21 18.19
C MET A 297 -14.18 -10.88 17.43
N ASP A 298 -13.76 -9.78 18.04
CA ASP A 298 -13.81 -8.45 17.39
C ASP A 298 -12.95 -8.42 16.14
N ILE A 299 -11.75 -9.00 16.21
CA ILE A 299 -10.84 -9.12 15.07
C ILE A 299 -11.52 -9.90 13.94
N LEU A 300 -12.09 -11.07 14.21
CA LEU A 300 -12.72 -11.90 13.18
C LEU A 300 -13.88 -11.19 12.47
N ILE A 301 -14.75 -10.52 13.24
CA ILE A 301 -15.90 -9.78 12.68
C ILE A 301 -15.41 -8.61 11.83
N LYS A 302 -14.55 -7.75 12.37
CA LYS A 302 -14.09 -6.54 11.71
C LYS A 302 -13.21 -6.85 10.50
N ALA A 303 -12.29 -7.81 10.63
CA ALA A 303 -11.41 -8.21 9.54
C ALA A 303 -12.18 -8.84 8.37
N SER A 304 -13.13 -9.74 8.66
CA SER A 304 -13.99 -10.32 7.62
C SER A 304 -14.79 -9.24 6.88
N ASN A 305 -15.34 -8.28 7.61
CA ASN A 305 -16.06 -7.16 7.02
C ASN A 305 -15.14 -6.28 6.16
N GLY A 306 -13.92 -5.96 6.64
CA GLY A 306 -12.97 -5.15 5.90
C GLY A 306 -12.50 -5.78 4.59
N ALA A 307 -12.11 -7.06 4.62
CA ALA A 307 -11.69 -7.78 3.43
C ALA A 307 -12.82 -7.91 2.40
N SER A 308 -14.05 -8.21 2.86
CA SER A 308 -15.23 -8.30 1.99
C SER A 308 -15.62 -6.94 1.40
N ASP A 309 -15.55 -5.88 2.20
CA ASP A 309 -15.84 -4.50 1.74
C ASP A 309 -14.90 -4.10 0.60
N PHE A 310 -13.60 -4.33 0.77
CA PHE A 310 -12.63 -4.03 -0.27
C PHE A 310 -12.87 -4.84 -1.55
N GLY A 311 -13.00 -6.15 -1.41
CA GLY A 311 -13.23 -7.04 -2.55
C GLY A 311 -14.50 -6.69 -3.33
N ASN A 312 -15.59 -6.42 -2.61
CA ASN A 312 -16.87 -6.06 -3.22
C ASN A 312 -16.81 -4.70 -3.95
N LYS A 313 -16.18 -3.70 -3.36
CA LYS A 313 -16.04 -2.37 -3.97
C LYS A 313 -15.09 -2.37 -5.17
N PHE A 314 -14.02 -3.16 -5.09
CA PHE A 314 -13.09 -3.34 -6.22
C PHE A 314 -13.71 -4.18 -7.35
N GLY A 315 -14.55 -5.15 -7.01
CA GLY A 315 -15.14 -6.10 -7.96
C GLY A 315 -14.37 -7.41 -8.08
N GLN A 316 -13.63 -7.79 -7.04
CA GLN A 316 -13.07 -9.12 -6.86
C GLN A 316 -13.75 -9.81 -5.67
N PRO A 317 -14.66 -10.76 -5.89
CA PRO A 317 -15.33 -11.43 -4.79
C PRO A 317 -14.37 -12.30 -3.97
N LEU A 318 -14.55 -12.30 -2.65
CA LEU A 318 -13.97 -13.31 -1.78
C LEU A 318 -14.82 -14.59 -1.88
N ILE A 319 -14.31 -15.60 -2.57
CA ILE A 319 -15.09 -16.81 -2.90
C ILE A 319 -14.98 -17.91 -1.85
N CYS A 320 -13.94 -17.85 -1.02
CA CYS A 320 -13.74 -18.80 0.08
C CYS A 320 -12.84 -18.20 1.14
N GLY A 321 -12.75 -18.89 2.27
CA GLY A 321 -11.89 -18.54 3.37
C GLY A 321 -11.93 -19.60 4.45
N SER A 322 -11.14 -19.40 5.49
CA SER A 322 -11.10 -20.29 6.65
C SER A 322 -10.87 -19.50 7.93
N VAL A 323 -11.43 -19.99 9.01
CA VAL A 323 -11.12 -19.54 10.38
C VAL A 323 -10.48 -20.70 11.11
N LEU A 324 -9.25 -20.52 11.57
CA LEU A 324 -8.51 -21.49 12.35
C LEU A 324 -8.25 -20.90 13.74
N THR A 325 -8.51 -21.65 14.78
CA THR A 325 -8.31 -21.18 16.15
C THR A 325 -7.45 -22.15 16.93
N PHE A 326 -6.56 -21.61 17.76
CA PHE A 326 -5.64 -22.43 18.52
C PHE A 326 -5.22 -21.74 19.82
N GLU A 327 -5.32 -22.47 20.93
CA GLU A 327 -4.64 -22.19 22.19
C GLU A 327 -4.14 -23.51 22.76
N HIS A 328 -2.93 -23.53 23.31
CA HIS A 328 -2.32 -24.71 23.90
C HIS A 328 -1.50 -24.34 25.13
N GLN A 329 -1.48 -25.23 26.11
CA GLN A 329 -0.65 -25.10 27.29
C GLN A 329 0.38 -26.24 27.27
N GLU A 330 1.65 -25.89 27.29
CA GLU A 330 2.76 -26.83 27.39
C GLU A 330 3.73 -26.35 28.46
N ASP A 331 3.92 -27.20 29.49
CA ASP A 331 4.67 -26.82 30.68
C ASP A 331 4.20 -25.49 31.27
N ALA A 332 5.07 -24.50 31.38
CA ALA A 332 4.76 -23.16 31.85
C ALA A 332 4.38 -22.18 30.73
N GLN A 333 4.42 -22.61 29.46
CA GLN A 333 4.17 -21.75 28.31
C GLN A 333 2.72 -21.90 27.82
N ARG A 334 2.12 -20.76 27.50
CA ARG A 334 0.84 -20.68 26.82
C ARG A 334 1.05 -20.25 25.38
N LEU A 335 0.66 -21.09 24.44
CA LEU A 335 0.80 -20.90 23.01
C LEU A 335 -0.55 -20.55 22.39
N GLY A 336 -0.55 -19.68 21.41
CA GLY A 336 -1.76 -19.29 20.68
C GLY A 336 -1.44 -18.26 19.59
N PHE A 337 -2.43 -17.94 18.77
CA PHE A 337 -2.33 -16.86 17.80
C PHE A 337 -2.71 -15.53 18.46
N ASP A 338 -1.79 -14.92 19.18
CA ASP A 338 -2.03 -13.66 19.90
C ASP A 338 -2.03 -12.45 18.97
N LYS A 339 -1.13 -12.47 18.01
CA LYS A 339 -1.15 -11.66 16.80
C LYS A 339 -1.93 -12.47 15.76
N VAL A 340 -3.03 -11.93 15.25
CA VAL A 340 -3.80 -12.63 14.22
C VAL A 340 -2.91 -12.94 13.02
N ILE A 341 -3.04 -14.12 12.44
CA ILE A 341 -2.50 -14.39 11.11
C ILE A 341 -3.65 -14.19 10.13
N MET A 342 -3.52 -13.19 9.28
CA MET A 342 -4.42 -12.94 8.17
C MET A 342 -3.70 -13.25 6.87
N GLN A 343 -4.23 -14.19 6.09
CA GLN A 343 -3.73 -14.49 4.75
C GLN A 343 -4.81 -14.07 3.75
N ALA A 344 -4.54 -12.99 3.04
CA ALA A 344 -5.28 -12.63 1.85
C ALA A 344 -4.64 -13.35 0.65
N GLY A 345 -5.45 -13.86 -0.24
CA GLY A 345 -4.94 -14.55 -1.42
C GLY A 345 -5.92 -14.48 -2.57
N GLY A 346 -5.49 -14.94 -3.73
CA GLY A 346 -6.36 -14.97 -4.87
C GLY A 346 -5.73 -15.57 -6.11
N ILE A 347 -6.57 -15.71 -7.11
CA ILE A 347 -6.21 -16.14 -8.44
C ILE A 347 -6.61 -15.10 -9.48
N GLY A 348 -5.85 -15.05 -10.55
CA GLY A 348 -6.12 -14.24 -11.72
C GLY A 348 -5.53 -14.88 -12.97
N TYR A 349 -5.46 -14.13 -14.03
CA TYR A 349 -4.85 -14.60 -15.28
C TYR A 349 -4.13 -13.46 -16.00
N GLY A 350 -3.20 -13.83 -16.86
CA GLY A 350 -2.51 -12.94 -17.79
C GLY A 350 -2.24 -13.64 -19.12
N LYS A 351 -1.71 -12.88 -20.07
CA LYS A 351 -1.19 -13.43 -21.33
C LYS A 351 0.19 -14.02 -21.08
N ALA A 352 0.49 -15.19 -21.67
CA ALA A 352 1.74 -15.89 -21.45
C ALA A 352 2.96 -15.08 -21.92
N ASP A 353 2.83 -14.33 -23.01
CA ASP A 353 3.85 -13.43 -23.55
C ASP A 353 4.08 -12.16 -22.72
N GLN A 354 3.19 -11.86 -21.76
CA GLN A 354 3.27 -10.75 -20.84
C GLN A 354 3.60 -11.18 -19.39
N ALA A 355 3.90 -12.47 -19.16
CA ALA A 355 4.14 -13.03 -17.83
C ALA A 355 5.48 -12.59 -17.20
N LEU A 356 6.38 -12.00 -17.95
CA LEU A 356 7.65 -11.47 -17.47
C LEU A 356 7.78 -9.99 -17.77
N LYS A 357 8.39 -9.25 -16.85
CA LYS A 357 8.73 -7.84 -17.04
C LYS A 357 9.86 -7.70 -18.07
N ASP A 358 9.81 -6.63 -18.85
CA ASP A 358 10.94 -6.21 -19.66
C ASP A 358 11.91 -5.37 -18.81
N THR A 359 13.14 -5.19 -19.30
CA THR A 359 14.13 -4.32 -18.65
C THR A 359 13.91 -2.87 -19.07
N PRO A 360 13.75 -1.93 -18.13
CA PRO A 360 13.66 -0.51 -18.45
C PRO A 360 14.87 0.00 -19.20
N GLU A 361 14.64 0.89 -20.17
CA GLU A 361 15.69 1.54 -20.93
C GLU A 361 15.88 3.00 -20.49
N LYS A 362 17.09 3.53 -20.71
CA LYS A 362 17.37 4.93 -20.40
C LYS A 362 16.41 5.86 -21.14
N ASN A 363 15.84 6.83 -20.43
CA ASN A 363 14.83 7.81 -20.83
C ASN A 363 13.39 7.26 -20.87
N ASP A 364 13.14 5.99 -20.55
CA ASP A 364 11.80 5.57 -20.25
C ASP A 364 11.25 6.38 -19.07
N LYS A 365 9.93 6.61 -19.07
CA LYS A 365 9.28 7.43 -18.05
C LYS A 365 8.81 6.56 -16.89
N ILE A 366 9.01 7.09 -15.69
CA ILE A 366 8.48 6.52 -14.45
C ILE A 366 7.14 7.21 -14.17
N VAL A 367 6.08 6.41 -14.08
CA VAL A 367 4.70 6.87 -13.98
C VAL A 367 4.04 6.29 -12.74
N ILE A 368 3.19 7.07 -12.09
CA ILE A 368 2.30 6.62 -11.03
C ILE A 368 0.86 6.76 -11.51
N LEU A 369 0.06 5.70 -11.32
CA LEU A 369 -1.39 5.71 -11.45
C LEU A 369 -2.02 5.57 -10.06
N GLY A 370 -3.01 6.42 -9.73
CA GLY A 370 -3.77 6.31 -8.49
C GLY A 370 -3.76 7.56 -7.62
N GLY A 371 -4.05 7.37 -6.32
CA GLY A 371 -4.37 8.45 -5.40
C GLY A 371 -3.18 9.26 -4.88
N GLU A 372 -3.52 10.34 -4.19
CA GLU A 372 -2.58 11.26 -3.56
C GLU A 372 -2.06 10.75 -2.20
N ASN A 373 -0.96 11.31 -1.72
CA ASN A 373 -0.36 10.98 -0.43
C ASN A 373 -1.01 11.74 0.73
N TYR A 374 -1.31 11.00 1.78
CA TYR A 374 -1.79 11.51 3.07
C TYR A 374 -0.95 10.95 4.22
N ARG A 375 -1.03 11.53 5.42
CA ARG A 375 -0.29 11.07 6.60
C ARG A 375 -0.95 9.84 7.24
N ILE A 376 -0.95 8.73 6.53
CA ILE A 376 -1.39 7.39 6.95
C ILE A 376 -0.46 6.33 6.37
N GLY A 377 -0.27 5.20 7.05
CA GLY A 377 0.60 4.13 6.59
C GLY A 377 2.09 4.47 6.70
N MET A 378 2.51 5.14 7.78
CA MET A 378 3.92 5.52 7.95
C MET A 378 4.72 4.39 8.59
N GLY A 379 5.77 3.96 7.89
CA GLY A 379 6.74 3.00 8.41
C GLY A 379 6.19 1.58 8.63
N GLY A 380 5.12 1.19 7.95
CA GLY A 380 4.46 -0.11 8.15
C GLY A 380 5.40 -1.30 7.96
N ALA A 381 6.31 -1.25 7.02
CA ALA A 381 7.30 -2.30 6.79
C ALA A 381 8.24 -2.51 7.99
N ALA A 382 8.75 -1.44 8.60
CA ALA A 382 9.60 -1.52 9.79
C ALA A 382 8.78 -1.91 11.03
N VAL A 383 7.62 -1.29 11.25
CA VAL A 383 6.75 -1.55 12.41
C VAL A 383 6.24 -2.99 12.41
N SER A 384 5.87 -3.54 11.26
CA SER A 384 5.42 -4.94 11.14
C SER A 384 6.55 -5.95 11.38
N SER A 385 7.80 -5.52 11.30
CA SER A 385 8.98 -6.35 11.61
C SER A 385 9.31 -6.42 13.10
N ALA A 386 8.72 -5.54 13.92
CA ALA A 386 8.84 -5.56 15.38
C ALA A 386 7.75 -6.42 16.03
N ASP A 387 7.93 -6.77 17.32
CA ASP A 387 6.89 -7.39 18.12
C ASP A 387 5.71 -6.42 18.30
N THR A 388 4.50 -6.85 18.01
CA THR A 388 3.29 -6.02 18.17
C THR A 388 3.11 -5.62 19.63
N GLY A 389 3.02 -4.30 19.89
CA GLY A 389 2.99 -3.72 21.23
C GLY A 389 4.35 -3.31 21.77
N ALA A 390 5.44 -3.51 21.03
CA ALA A 390 6.78 -3.05 21.40
C ALA A 390 6.95 -1.53 21.19
N LEU A 391 6.19 -0.95 20.26
CA LEU A 391 6.22 0.48 19.96
C LEU A 391 5.02 1.21 20.60
N SER A 392 5.04 2.53 20.59
CA SER A 392 3.90 3.29 21.11
C SER A 392 2.66 3.06 20.24
N SER A 393 1.47 3.06 20.86
CA SER A 393 0.19 2.87 20.16
C SER A 393 -0.01 3.89 19.02
N GLY A 394 0.53 5.11 19.15
CA GLY A 394 0.46 6.12 18.10
C GLY A 394 1.26 5.73 16.86
N ILE A 395 2.47 5.18 17.03
CA ILE A 395 3.30 4.69 15.92
C ILE A 395 2.62 3.50 15.25
N GLU A 396 2.14 2.53 16.03
CA GLU A 396 1.50 1.33 15.50
C GLU A 396 0.20 1.64 14.76
N LEU A 397 -0.63 2.52 15.26
CA LEU A 397 -1.87 2.95 14.60
C LEU A 397 -1.59 3.74 13.30
N ASN A 398 -0.57 4.60 13.31
CA ASN A 398 -0.16 5.36 12.13
C ASN A 398 0.44 4.47 11.02
N ALA A 399 1.04 3.35 11.39
CA ALA A 399 1.57 2.37 10.43
C ALA A 399 0.47 1.59 9.68
N VAL A 400 -0.76 1.55 10.19
CA VAL A 400 -1.88 0.89 9.51
C VAL A 400 -2.49 1.83 8.47
N GLN A 401 -2.60 1.33 7.25
CA GLN A 401 -3.18 2.05 6.12
C GLN A 401 -4.71 2.14 6.23
N ARG A 402 -5.32 3.06 5.47
CA ARG A 402 -6.78 3.18 5.30
C ARG A 402 -7.14 2.98 3.84
N SER A 403 -8.11 2.11 3.58
CA SER A 403 -8.40 1.63 2.24
C SER A 403 -9.22 2.60 1.38
N ASN A 404 -8.92 2.65 0.08
CA ASN A 404 -9.72 3.32 -0.94
C ASN A 404 -9.89 2.41 -2.17
N PRO A 405 -10.75 1.39 -2.11
CA PRO A 405 -10.90 0.39 -3.18
C PRO A 405 -11.39 0.97 -4.50
N GLU A 406 -12.10 2.09 -4.48
CA GLU A 406 -12.53 2.77 -5.70
C GLU A 406 -11.33 3.35 -6.46
N MET A 407 -10.40 4.02 -5.79
CA MET A 407 -9.19 4.54 -6.43
C MET A 407 -8.35 3.39 -7.00
N GLN A 408 -8.21 2.30 -6.26
CA GLN A 408 -7.53 1.10 -6.78
C GLN A 408 -8.22 0.55 -8.03
N LYS A 409 -9.57 0.57 -8.09
CA LYS A 409 -10.31 0.12 -9.27
C LYS A 409 -10.06 1.01 -10.47
N ARG A 410 -10.00 2.33 -10.28
CA ARG A 410 -9.70 3.28 -11.34
C ARG A 410 -8.30 3.03 -11.93
N ALA A 411 -7.29 2.90 -11.08
CA ALA A 411 -5.92 2.55 -11.51
C ALA A 411 -5.88 1.18 -12.21
N ALA A 412 -6.55 0.18 -11.65
CA ALA A 412 -6.64 -1.15 -12.25
C ALA A 412 -7.30 -1.16 -13.63
N ASN A 413 -8.33 -0.33 -13.84
CA ASN A 413 -8.97 -0.20 -15.15
C ASN A 413 -8.03 0.42 -16.19
N ALA A 414 -7.20 1.40 -15.81
CA ALA A 414 -6.20 1.95 -16.70
C ALA A 414 -5.14 0.89 -17.08
N VAL A 415 -4.65 0.11 -16.12
CA VAL A 415 -3.74 -1.02 -16.37
C VAL A 415 -4.42 -2.08 -17.26
N ARG A 416 -5.68 -2.43 -16.98
CA ARG A 416 -6.47 -3.35 -17.78
C ARG A 416 -6.58 -2.90 -19.25
N GLY A 417 -6.76 -1.60 -19.48
CA GLY A 417 -6.79 -1.04 -20.83
C GLY A 417 -5.53 -1.36 -21.64
N MET A 418 -4.36 -1.39 -20.98
CA MET A 418 -3.09 -1.78 -21.62
C MET A 418 -2.99 -3.30 -21.84
N ILE A 419 -3.34 -4.09 -20.84
CA ILE A 419 -3.24 -5.56 -20.88
C ILE A 419 -4.14 -6.16 -21.97
N GLU A 420 -5.36 -5.64 -22.12
CA GLU A 420 -6.35 -6.16 -23.06
C GLU A 420 -6.16 -5.65 -24.51
N SER A 421 -5.39 -4.57 -24.71
CA SER A 421 -5.06 -4.05 -26.04
C SER A 421 -4.20 -5.01 -26.86
N GLU A 422 -4.19 -4.84 -28.18
CA GLU A 422 -3.32 -5.59 -29.09
C GLU A 422 -1.84 -5.37 -28.75
N GLU A 423 -1.48 -4.17 -28.31
CA GLU A 423 -0.13 -3.82 -27.87
C GLU A 423 -0.14 -3.33 -26.43
N ASN A 424 0.61 -4.01 -25.54
CA ASN A 424 0.82 -3.60 -24.16
C ASN A 424 2.16 -2.86 -24.05
N PHE A 425 2.12 -1.57 -23.73
CA PHE A 425 3.30 -0.70 -23.65
C PHE A 425 4.00 -0.72 -22.29
N ILE A 426 3.48 -1.46 -21.31
CA ILE A 426 4.09 -1.59 -19.99
C ILE A 426 5.42 -2.34 -20.13
N VAL A 427 6.52 -1.69 -19.72
CA VAL A 427 7.84 -2.29 -19.63
C VAL A 427 7.97 -3.07 -18.31
N SER A 428 7.67 -2.38 -17.21
CA SER A 428 7.66 -2.92 -15.86
C SER A 428 6.54 -2.26 -15.06
N ILE A 429 5.95 -2.99 -14.13
CA ILE A 429 4.89 -2.52 -13.25
C ILE A 429 5.10 -3.08 -11.85
N HIS A 430 4.86 -2.26 -10.83
CA HIS A 430 4.95 -2.62 -9.42
C HIS A 430 3.82 -1.97 -8.62
N ASP A 431 3.36 -2.62 -7.56
CA ASP A 431 2.39 -2.04 -6.66
C ASP A 431 3.06 -1.06 -5.67
N HIS A 432 2.28 -0.10 -5.17
CA HIS A 432 2.65 0.68 -4.00
C HIS A 432 2.11 -0.04 -2.75
N GLY A 433 3.02 -0.65 -2.02
CA GLY A 433 2.75 -1.28 -0.74
C GLY A 433 3.64 -0.68 0.35
N ALA A 434 4.26 -1.55 1.13
CA ALA A 434 5.20 -1.19 2.18
C ALA A 434 6.33 -0.29 1.64
N GLY A 435 6.62 0.80 2.36
CA GLY A 435 7.64 1.77 1.97
C GLY A 435 7.24 2.77 0.87
N GLY A 436 5.99 2.75 0.41
CA GLY A 436 5.40 3.77 -0.46
C GLY A 436 6.11 3.97 -1.80
N HIS A 437 6.27 5.23 -2.22
CA HIS A 437 6.97 5.57 -3.46
C HIS A 437 8.41 5.06 -3.49
N LEU A 438 9.07 5.09 -2.34
CA LEU A 438 10.46 4.67 -2.24
C LEU A 438 10.64 3.23 -2.70
N ASN A 439 9.89 2.30 -2.11
CA ASN A 439 10.05 0.88 -2.41
C ASN A 439 9.58 0.58 -3.83
N CYS A 440 8.36 0.96 -4.18
CA CYS A 440 7.79 0.71 -5.51
C CYS A 440 8.69 1.24 -6.63
N LEU A 441 9.09 2.52 -6.58
CA LEU A 441 9.83 3.14 -7.68
C LEU A 441 11.29 2.67 -7.74
N SER A 442 11.92 2.33 -6.61
CA SER A 442 13.26 1.76 -6.62
C SER A 442 13.30 0.35 -7.20
N GLU A 443 12.29 -0.48 -6.91
CA GLU A 443 12.19 -1.83 -7.47
C GLU A 443 11.92 -1.82 -8.99
N LEU A 444 11.15 -0.86 -9.49
CA LEU A 444 10.93 -0.67 -10.93
C LEU A 444 12.23 -0.46 -11.71
N VAL A 445 13.23 0.17 -11.09
CA VAL A 445 14.49 0.57 -11.74
C VAL A 445 15.72 -0.06 -11.09
N GLU A 446 15.56 -1.16 -10.35
CA GLU A 446 16.63 -1.81 -9.58
C GLU A 446 17.87 -2.13 -10.44
N ASP A 447 17.66 -2.54 -11.68
CA ASP A 447 18.74 -2.88 -12.62
C ASP A 447 19.32 -1.69 -13.39
N THR A 448 18.70 -0.51 -13.32
CA THR A 448 19.04 0.60 -14.22
C THR A 448 19.29 1.92 -13.52
N GLY A 449 18.55 2.24 -12.48
CA GLY A 449 18.55 3.53 -11.82
C GLY A 449 17.44 4.47 -12.29
N GLY A 450 17.08 5.42 -11.44
CA GLY A 450 16.00 6.35 -11.70
C GLY A 450 16.18 7.69 -10.99
N HIS A 451 15.68 8.74 -11.62
CA HIS A 451 15.64 10.09 -11.08
C HIS A 451 14.18 10.55 -10.97
N ILE A 452 13.72 10.77 -9.76
CA ILE A 452 12.34 11.13 -9.43
C ILE A 452 12.27 12.61 -9.06
N ASP A 453 11.38 13.33 -9.71
CA ASP A 453 11.05 14.71 -9.42
C ASP A 453 10.01 14.77 -8.31
N LEU A 454 10.41 15.23 -7.12
CA LEU A 454 9.52 15.37 -5.97
C LEU A 454 8.32 16.28 -6.24
N ASP A 455 8.52 17.29 -7.08
CA ASP A 455 7.49 18.29 -7.39
C ASP A 455 6.35 17.70 -8.25
N GLN A 456 6.56 16.51 -8.80
CA GLN A 456 5.57 15.77 -9.59
C GLN A 456 4.88 14.63 -8.82
N LEU A 457 5.31 14.36 -7.58
CA LEU A 457 4.65 13.34 -6.77
C LEU A 457 3.25 13.80 -6.33
N PRO A 458 2.29 12.87 -6.23
CA PRO A 458 0.92 13.19 -5.81
C PRO A 458 0.87 13.56 -4.33
N VAL A 459 0.57 14.81 -4.01
CA VAL A 459 0.49 15.32 -2.64
C VAL A 459 -0.94 15.71 -2.31
N GLY A 460 -1.59 14.96 -1.42
CA GLY A 460 -2.91 15.28 -0.89
C GLY A 460 -2.83 16.09 0.41
N ASP A 461 -1.92 15.72 1.32
CA ASP A 461 -1.65 16.44 2.55
C ASP A 461 -0.40 17.35 2.36
N PRO A 462 -0.58 18.67 2.25
CA PRO A 462 0.53 19.60 2.01
C PRO A 462 1.44 19.78 3.23
N THR A 463 1.15 19.16 4.36
CA THR A 463 1.97 19.20 5.59
C THR A 463 2.99 18.07 5.67
N LEU A 464 3.01 17.15 4.68
CA LEU A 464 3.96 16.05 4.65
C LEU A 464 5.39 16.56 4.47
N SER A 465 6.30 16.07 5.31
CA SER A 465 7.73 16.19 5.06
C SER A 465 8.17 15.35 3.86
N ASN A 466 9.35 15.60 3.32
CA ASN A 466 9.88 14.80 2.22
C ASN A 466 9.99 13.32 2.59
N LYS A 467 10.42 12.99 3.82
CA LYS A 467 10.45 11.62 4.35
C LYS A 467 9.07 10.97 4.32
N GLU A 468 8.05 11.69 4.79
CA GLU A 468 6.68 11.19 4.79
C GLU A 468 6.14 11.05 3.36
N LEU A 469 6.40 12.00 2.47
CA LEU A 469 5.95 11.95 1.09
C LEU A 469 6.49 10.73 0.34
N ILE A 470 7.80 10.46 0.45
CA ILE A 470 8.42 9.36 -0.30
C ILE A 470 8.20 7.99 0.34
N GLY A 471 8.01 7.93 1.66
CA GLY A 471 7.99 6.69 2.43
C GLY A 471 6.63 6.25 2.93
N ASN A 472 5.56 7.05 2.79
CA ASN A 472 4.27 6.62 3.29
C ASN A 472 3.55 5.66 2.34
N GLU A 473 2.78 4.78 2.98
CA GLU A 473 2.05 3.72 2.31
C GLU A 473 0.61 4.13 1.97
N SER A 474 0.36 5.41 1.63
CA SER A 474 -0.93 5.80 1.07
C SER A 474 -1.20 4.98 -0.16
N GLN A 475 -2.27 4.23 -0.13
CA GLN A 475 -2.49 3.10 -1.03
C GLN A 475 -3.15 3.46 -2.34
N GLU A 476 -3.44 2.38 -3.07
CA GLU A 476 -4.19 2.35 -4.30
C GLU A 476 -3.47 3.07 -5.42
N ARG A 477 -2.16 2.79 -5.50
CA ARG A 477 -1.29 3.27 -6.56
C ARG A 477 -0.53 2.13 -7.21
N MET A 478 -0.24 2.31 -8.49
CA MET A 478 0.62 1.44 -9.28
C MET A 478 1.75 2.27 -9.87
N GLY A 479 2.98 1.80 -9.74
CA GLY A 479 4.12 2.36 -10.43
C GLY A 479 4.38 1.62 -11.74
N LEU A 480 4.70 2.35 -12.80
CA LEU A 480 4.96 1.79 -14.12
C LEU A 480 6.20 2.42 -14.75
N VAL A 481 6.87 1.65 -15.58
CA VAL A 481 7.84 2.19 -16.56
C VAL A 481 7.22 2.06 -17.94
N ILE A 482 7.16 3.20 -18.65
CA ILE A 482 6.53 3.35 -19.96
C ILE A 482 7.49 4.07 -20.91
N PRO A 483 7.72 3.59 -22.14
CA PRO A 483 8.47 4.35 -23.14
C PRO A 483 7.83 5.71 -23.40
N GLU A 484 8.64 6.77 -23.47
CA GLU A 484 8.17 8.17 -23.59
C GLU A 484 7.11 8.37 -24.68
N LYS A 485 7.28 7.71 -25.83
CA LYS A 485 6.35 7.79 -26.99
C LYS A 485 4.92 7.30 -26.69
N HIS A 486 4.69 6.56 -25.59
CA HIS A 486 3.39 6.00 -25.22
C HIS A 486 2.72 6.70 -24.04
N ILE A 487 3.35 7.72 -23.46
CA ILE A 487 2.80 8.46 -22.32
C ILE A 487 1.45 9.10 -22.65
N GLU A 488 1.32 9.71 -23.84
CA GLU A 488 0.04 10.31 -24.25
C GLU A 488 -1.08 9.26 -24.39
N THR A 489 -0.75 8.06 -24.86
CA THR A 489 -1.70 6.95 -24.96
C THR A 489 -2.18 6.51 -23.59
N LEU A 490 -1.26 6.32 -22.63
CA LEU A 490 -1.62 5.97 -21.27
C LEU A 490 -2.43 7.08 -20.59
N GLN A 491 -2.09 8.36 -20.82
CA GLN A 491 -2.85 9.48 -20.27
C GLN A 491 -4.31 9.47 -20.74
N LYS A 492 -4.58 9.23 -22.03
CA LYS A 492 -5.96 9.12 -22.55
C LYS A 492 -6.73 7.98 -21.90
N ILE A 493 -6.07 6.83 -21.65
CA ILE A 493 -6.68 5.70 -20.97
C ILE A 493 -6.98 6.06 -19.51
N ALA A 494 -6.02 6.65 -18.81
CA ALA A 494 -6.14 7.07 -17.42
C ALA A 494 -7.26 8.11 -17.24
N ASP A 495 -7.35 9.10 -18.12
CA ASP A 495 -8.40 10.12 -18.10
C ASP A 495 -9.79 9.51 -18.29
N ARG A 496 -9.95 8.57 -19.24
CA ARG A 496 -11.20 7.86 -19.44
C ARG A 496 -11.65 7.08 -18.20
N GLU A 497 -10.70 6.42 -17.53
CA GLU A 497 -10.96 5.64 -16.30
C GLU A 497 -10.98 6.50 -15.03
N ARG A 498 -10.74 7.81 -15.17
CA ARG A 498 -10.62 8.75 -14.05
C ARG A 498 -9.57 8.33 -13.03
N SER A 499 -8.52 7.68 -13.52
CA SER A 499 -7.34 7.33 -12.74
C SER A 499 -6.36 8.51 -12.79
N PRO A 500 -6.05 9.17 -11.68
CA PRO A 500 -4.98 10.16 -11.68
C PRO A 500 -3.69 9.53 -12.21
N MET A 501 -2.96 10.27 -13.04
CA MET A 501 -1.70 9.83 -13.62
C MET A 501 -0.63 10.92 -13.43
N TYR A 502 0.54 10.50 -12.99
CA TYR A 502 1.67 11.37 -12.72
C TYR A 502 2.93 10.81 -13.37
N THR A 503 3.54 11.57 -14.29
CA THR A 503 4.87 11.26 -14.84
C THR A 503 5.90 11.87 -13.90
N VAL A 504 6.51 11.04 -13.05
CA VAL A 504 7.28 11.52 -11.89
C VAL A 504 8.78 11.45 -12.07
N GLY A 505 9.28 10.82 -13.14
CA GLY A 505 10.72 10.69 -13.32
C GLY A 505 11.12 9.96 -14.58
N ASP A 506 12.43 9.75 -14.68
CA ASP A 506 13.10 9.12 -15.81
C ASP A 506 14.01 7.98 -15.36
N VAL A 507 14.10 6.93 -16.17
CA VAL A 507 15.11 5.89 -16.04
C VAL A 507 16.46 6.44 -16.50
N THR A 508 17.51 6.32 -15.67
CA THR A 508 18.80 6.98 -15.90
C THR A 508 19.89 6.08 -16.49
N GLY A 509 19.89 4.80 -16.13
CA GLY A 509 20.92 3.84 -16.54
C GLY A 509 22.26 4.00 -15.81
N ASP A 510 22.29 4.73 -14.68
CA ASP A 510 23.50 5.00 -13.89
C ASP A 510 23.55 4.23 -12.56
N HIS A 511 22.57 3.35 -12.29
CA HIS A 511 22.40 2.59 -11.06
C HIS A 511 22.28 3.45 -9.80
N ARG A 512 21.82 4.69 -9.93
CA ARG A 512 21.49 5.58 -8.81
C ARG A 512 19.98 5.71 -8.68
N PHE A 513 19.53 5.92 -7.46
CA PHE A 513 18.15 6.24 -7.17
C PHE A 513 18.07 7.55 -6.41
N VAL A 514 17.46 8.54 -7.05
CA VAL A 514 17.46 9.94 -6.60
C VAL A 514 16.05 10.49 -6.54
N PHE A 515 15.70 11.09 -5.41
CA PHE A 515 14.56 11.99 -5.29
C PHE A 515 15.10 13.44 -5.20
N GLU A 516 14.66 14.30 -6.08
CA GLU A 516 15.08 15.70 -6.13
C GLU A 516 13.89 16.62 -6.45
N SER A 517 13.75 17.69 -5.68
CA SER A 517 12.84 18.78 -6.03
C SER A 517 13.53 19.72 -7.00
N LYS A 518 13.01 19.85 -8.21
CA LYS A 518 13.55 20.79 -9.22
C LYS A 518 13.31 22.24 -8.83
N SER A 519 12.24 22.53 -8.08
CA SER A 519 11.91 23.90 -7.65
C SER A 519 12.79 24.40 -6.53
N THR A 520 13.22 23.52 -5.60
CA THR A 520 14.02 23.91 -4.43
C THR A 520 15.47 23.41 -4.46
N GLY A 521 15.78 22.42 -5.30
CA GLY A 521 17.08 21.73 -5.32
C GLY A 521 17.27 20.76 -4.14
N ALA A 522 16.25 20.53 -3.32
CA ALA A 522 16.32 19.61 -2.18
C ALA A 522 16.44 18.16 -2.67
N LYS A 523 17.36 17.40 -2.07
CA LYS A 523 17.60 15.99 -2.35
C LYS A 523 17.44 15.18 -1.06
N PRO A 524 16.24 14.74 -0.72
CA PRO A 524 16.03 13.92 0.46
C PRO A 524 16.68 12.53 0.34
N MET A 525 16.87 12.04 -0.89
CA MET A 525 17.51 10.75 -1.14
C MET A 525 18.40 10.80 -2.37
N ASP A 526 19.61 10.26 -2.26
CA ASP A 526 20.58 10.12 -3.33
C ASP A 526 21.52 8.94 -3.04
N PHE A 527 21.09 7.72 -3.42
CA PHE A 527 21.81 6.47 -3.17
C PHE A 527 22.21 5.75 -4.45
N ASN A 528 23.31 4.98 -4.38
CA ASN A 528 23.52 3.87 -5.29
C ASN A 528 22.57 2.72 -4.93
N LEU A 529 21.95 2.10 -5.91
CA LEU A 529 21.07 0.94 -5.71
C LEU A 529 21.79 -0.24 -5.04
N GLU A 530 23.08 -0.43 -5.32
CA GLU A 530 23.90 -1.43 -4.63
C GLU A 530 23.99 -1.18 -3.11
N ASP A 531 24.18 0.09 -2.69
CA ASP A 531 24.23 0.46 -1.27
C ASP A 531 22.84 0.33 -0.62
N MET A 532 21.79 0.46 -1.38
CA MET A 532 20.41 0.35 -0.90
C MET A 532 19.94 -1.11 -0.78
N PHE A 533 20.25 -1.96 -1.75
CA PHE A 533 19.72 -3.32 -1.87
C PHE A 533 20.76 -4.44 -1.73
N GLY A 534 21.99 -4.24 -2.23
CA GLY A 534 22.91 -5.32 -2.54
C GLY A 534 23.77 -5.84 -1.39
N SER A 535 23.99 -5.06 -0.34
CA SER A 535 25.04 -5.30 0.65
C SER A 535 24.54 -5.32 2.10
N SER A 536 23.25 -5.45 2.32
CA SER A 536 22.67 -5.55 3.67
C SER A 536 23.21 -6.79 4.40
N PRO A 537 23.63 -6.66 5.69
CA PRO A 537 24.15 -7.77 6.48
C PRO A 537 23.14 -8.93 6.59
N LYS A 538 23.66 -10.16 6.61
CA LYS A 538 22.82 -11.33 6.84
C LYS A 538 22.43 -11.44 8.32
N THR A 539 21.19 -11.78 8.56
CA THR A 539 20.68 -12.08 9.90
C THR A 539 21.17 -13.46 10.34
N ILE A 540 21.69 -13.57 11.56
CA ILE A 540 22.09 -14.82 12.22
C ILE A 540 21.07 -15.07 13.34
N LEU A 541 20.49 -16.28 13.40
CA LEU A 541 19.41 -16.67 14.29
C LEU A 541 19.82 -17.87 15.15
#